data_b2182c7a12b5e009def3c2ec4f1aac9d
#
_entry.id   b2182c7a12b5e009def3c2ec4f1aac9d
#
_cell.length_a   1.000
_cell.length_b   1.000
_cell.length_c   1.000
_cell.angle_alpha   90.00
_cell.angle_beta   90.00
_cell.angle_gamma   90.00
#
_symmetry.space_group_name_H-M   'P 1'
#
loop_
_entity.id
_entity.type
_entity.pdbx_description
1 polymer ?
#
loop_
_entity_poly.entity_id
_entity_poly.type
_entity_poly.pdbx_seq_one_letter_code
_entity_poly.pdbx_strand_id
1 'polypeptide(L)'
;MKRFCKLISDYMGVLVLLSALAALLFPGTIGHLKPKLINPLLGVIMFGMGLTLKAEDFKVVFSRPKDVLVGCLAQFTVMPLLAFALTRIFRLEPALAIGVILVGCCPGGTASNVITYLAKGDLALSVGMTAVSTLLAPVLTPLLVWLLAGETVDVDVVGMLLSILWVVILPIALGLLVKRFWPRTTEQASAYLPASSTLAICLIVLIVIAANAHKLLDGGLIVLLVVVLHNVCGLGAGYLIGTLLHLTPAKRRAISIEVGMQNSGLASSLATLHFAAYPLATIPGALFSVWHNISGAIVAKLYSRNA
;
A
#
# COMPACT_ATOMS: atom_id res chain seq x y z
N MET A 1 -11.82 -2.58 25.59
CA MET A 1 -10.68 -2.54 24.63
C MET A 1 -11.05 -3.02 23.23
N LYS A 2 -11.55 -4.26 23.01
CA LYS A 2 -11.88 -4.76 21.65
C LYS A 2 -12.84 -3.86 20.85
N ARG A 3 -13.89 -3.29 21.50
CA ARG A 3 -14.82 -2.34 20.84
C ARG A 3 -14.13 -1.06 20.35
N PHE A 4 -13.19 -0.54 21.14
CA PHE A 4 -12.42 0.66 20.80
C PHE A 4 -11.46 0.40 19.62
N CYS A 5 -10.76 -0.75 19.63
CA CYS A 5 -9.90 -1.15 18.51
C CYS A 5 -10.71 -1.38 17.22
N LYS A 6 -11.90 -1.95 17.33
CA LYS A 6 -12.80 -2.09 16.18
C LYS A 6 -13.21 -0.72 15.62
N LEU A 7 -13.55 0.23 16.50
CA LEU A 7 -13.89 1.59 16.08
C LEU A 7 -12.73 2.26 15.31
N ILE A 8 -11.48 2.16 15.82
CA ILE A 8 -10.30 2.68 15.13
C ILE A 8 -10.19 2.08 13.73
N SER A 9 -10.39 0.77 13.59
CA SER A 9 -10.28 0.09 12.29
C SER A 9 -11.44 0.47 11.35
N ASP A 10 -12.66 0.55 11.86
CA ASP A 10 -13.85 0.89 11.08
C ASP A 10 -13.77 2.33 10.53
N TYR A 11 -13.14 3.25 11.27
CA TYR A 11 -12.94 4.65 10.88
C TYR A 11 -11.53 4.96 10.36
N MET A 12 -10.78 3.95 9.91
CA MET A 12 -9.41 4.10 9.42
C MET A 12 -9.27 5.24 8.39
N GLY A 13 -10.12 5.28 7.37
CA GLY A 13 -10.06 6.32 6.34
C GLY A 13 -10.23 7.74 6.90
N VAL A 14 -11.15 7.91 7.86
CA VAL A 14 -11.39 9.19 8.53
C VAL A 14 -10.19 9.58 9.38
N LEU A 15 -9.63 8.64 10.16
CA LEU A 15 -8.47 8.90 11.02
C LEU A 15 -7.23 9.27 10.20
N VAL A 16 -6.99 8.60 9.09
CA VAL A 16 -5.87 8.90 8.18
C VAL A 16 -6.07 10.28 7.54
N LEU A 17 -7.30 10.63 7.12
CA LEU A 17 -7.62 11.97 6.62
C LEU A 17 -7.43 13.05 7.68
N LEU A 18 -7.92 12.84 8.89
CA LEU A 18 -7.73 13.78 9.99
C LEU A 18 -6.26 13.96 10.36
N SER A 19 -5.47 12.88 10.30
CA SER A 19 -4.01 12.94 10.50
C SER A 19 -3.35 13.80 9.43
N ALA A 20 -3.73 13.63 8.16
CA ALA A 20 -3.22 14.46 7.06
C ALA A 20 -3.57 15.95 7.25
N LEU A 21 -4.83 16.25 7.60
CA LEU A 21 -5.28 17.62 7.86
C LEU A 21 -4.55 18.23 9.06
N ALA A 22 -4.40 17.49 10.16
CA ALA A 22 -3.66 17.96 11.33
C ALA A 22 -2.20 18.29 10.99
N ALA A 23 -1.54 17.44 10.16
CA ALA A 23 -0.17 17.66 9.72
C ALA A 23 -0.02 18.90 8.84
N LEU A 24 -1.02 19.20 7.99
CA LEU A 24 -1.05 20.42 7.17
C LEU A 24 -1.30 21.69 7.98
N LEU A 25 -2.20 21.61 8.97
CA LEU A 25 -2.60 22.79 9.78
C LEU A 25 -1.58 23.11 10.87
N PHE A 26 -0.90 22.10 11.42
CA PHE A 26 0.02 22.24 12.55
C PHE A 26 1.42 21.65 12.26
N PRO A 27 2.07 22.02 11.13
CA PRO A 27 3.35 21.41 10.73
C PRO A 27 4.46 21.68 11.75
N GLY A 28 4.47 22.85 12.37
CA GLY A 28 5.46 23.24 13.39
C GLY A 28 5.44 22.37 14.64
N THR A 29 4.24 21.94 15.08
CA THR A 29 4.09 21.08 16.26
C THR A 29 4.42 19.62 15.96
N ILE A 30 4.07 19.15 14.76
CA ILE A 30 4.20 17.73 14.35
C ILE A 30 5.58 17.48 13.70
N GLY A 31 6.21 18.49 13.11
CA GLY A 31 7.48 18.41 12.40
C GLY A 31 8.69 17.94 13.24
N HIS A 32 8.54 17.83 14.57
CA HIS A 32 9.53 17.23 15.46
C HIS A 32 9.62 15.70 15.30
N LEU A 33 8.62 15.06 14.71
CA LEU A 33 8.63 13.63 14.42
C LEU A 33 9.62 13.34 13.28
N LYS A 34 10.60 12.49 13.57
CA LYS A 34 11.69 12.21 12.61
C LYS A 34 11.24 11.21 11.54
N PRO A 35 11.57 11.43 10.25
CA PRO A 35 11.30 10.47 9.16
C PRO A 35 11.86 9.05 9.42
N LYS A 36 12.91 8.92 10.23
CA LYS A 36 13.46 7.63 10.65
C LYS A 36 12.46 6.68 11.33
N LEU A 37 11.33 7.20 11.84
CA LEU A 37 10.26 6.40 12.43
C LEU A 37 9.40 5.67 11.38
N ILE A 38 9.43 6.06 10.11
CA ILE A 38 8.63 5.44 9.05
C ILE A 38 8.94 3.94 8.94
N ASN A 39 10.23 3.57 8.96
CA ASN A 39 10.64 2.17 8.79
C ASN A 39 10.22 1.26 9.97
N PRO A 40 10.45 1.63 11.24
CA PRO A 40 9.92 0.86 12.37
C PRO A 40 8.39 0.75 12.35
N LEU A 41 7.68 1.83 12.00
CA LEU A 41 6.20 1.80 11.89
C LEU A 41 5.73 0.86 10.78
N LEU A 42 6.39 0.87 9.61
CA LEU A 42 6.12 -0.10 8.56
C LEU A 42 6.44 -1.52 9.02
N GLY A 43 7.56 -1.73 9.73
CA GLY A 43 7.91 -3.03 10.33
C GLY A 43 6.82 -3.56 11.26
N VAL A 44 6.20 -2.71 12.08
CA VAL A 44 5.06 -3.08 12.93
C VAL A 44 3.85 -3.53 12.10
N ILE A 45 3.55 -2.81 11.01
CA ILE A 45 2.45 -3.18 10.08
C ILE A 45 2.74 -4.54 9.45
N MET A 46 3.96 -4.74 8.95
CA MET A 46 4.36 -5.98 8.27
C MET A 46 4.43 -7.17 9.24
N PHE A 47 4.90 -6.96 10.47
CA PHE A 47 4.83 -7.96 11.53
C PHE A 47 3.40 -8.36 11.84
N GLY A 48 2.50 -7.37 11.96
CA GLY A 48 1.06 -7.61 12.12
C GLY A 48 0.47 -8.43 10.98
N MET A 49 0.86 -8.15 9.73
CA MET A 49 0.50 -8.96 8.57
C MET A 49 0.96 -10.41 8.76
N GLY A 50 2.22 -10.65 9.15
CA GLY A 50 2.73 -11.99 9.42
C GLY A 50 1.93 -12.74 10.49
N LEU A 51 1.48 -12.06 11.56
CA LEU A 51 0.63 -12.64 12.59
C LEU A 51 -0.76 -13.03 12.07
N THR A 52 -1.29 -12.35 11.05
CA THR A 52 -2.62 -12.63 10.49
C THR A 52 -2.61 -13.72 9.43
N LEU A 53 -1.54 -13.85 8.63
CA LEU A 53 -1.43 -14.85 7.56
C LEU A 53 -1.61 -16.27 8.10
N LYS A 54 -2.31 -17.12 7.34
CA LYS A 54 -2.56 -18.54 7.64
C LYS A 54 -1.96 -19.42 6.56
N ALA A 55 -1.64 -20.68 6.91
CA ALA A 55 -1.18 -21.66 5.92
C ALA A 55 -2.22 -21.90 4.82
N GLU A 56 -3.51 -21.78 5.16
CA GLU A 56 -4.64 -21.89 4.25
C GLU A 56 -4.62 -20.79 3.17
N ASP A 57 -4.12 -19.60 3.48
CA ASP A 57 -4.03 -18.47 2.54
C ASP A 57 -3.07 -18.81 1.40
N PHE A 58 -2.01 -19.58 1.68
CA PHE A 58 -1.08 -20.05 0.66
C PHE A 58 -1.64 -21.22 -0.18
N LYS A 59 -2.65 -21.97 0.32
CA LYS A 59 -3.29 -23.04 -0.47
C LYS A 59 -3.96 -22.48 -1.72
N VAL A 60 -4.47 -21.23 -1.67
CA VAL A 60 -5.08 -20.56 -2.84
C VAL A 60 -4.07 -20.37 -3.96
N VAL A 61 -2.81 -20.07 -3.62
CA VAL A 61 -1.73 -19.89 -4.62
C VAL A 61 -1.51 -21.19 -5.40
N PHE A 62 -1.58 -22.34 -4.73
CA PHE A 62 -1.40 -23.66 -5.37
C PHE A 62 -2.67 -24.21 -6.00
N SER A 63 -3.85 -23.90 -5.45
CA SER A 63 -5.13 -24.41 -5.98
C SER A 63 -5.68 -23.57 -7.13
N ARG A 64 -5.33 -22.28 -7.19
CA ARG A 64 -5.79 -21.32 -8.22
C ARG A 64 -4.64 -20.47 -8.76
N PRO A 65 -3.53 -21.10 -9.25
CA PRO A 65 -2.31 -20.37 -9.62
C PRO A 65 -2.55 -19.37 -10.76
N LYS A 66 -3.46 -19.69 -11.69
CA LYS A 66 -3.80 -18.80 -12.81
C LYS A 66 -4.41 -17.49 -12.32
N ASP A 67 -5.35 -17.54 -11.36
CA ASP A 67 -6.02 -16.34 -10.86
C ASP A 67 -5.04 -15.43 -10.10
N VAL A 68 -4.17 -16.03 -9.26
CA VAL A 68 -3.13 -15.30 -8.53
C VAL A 68 -2.11 -14.70 -9.49
N LEU A 69 -1.69 -15.47 -10.51
CA LEU A 69 -0.74 -14.99 -11.52
C LEU A 69 -1.29 -13.81 -12.30
N VAL A 70 -2.55 -13.87 -12.73
CA VAL A 70 -3.24 -12.75 -13.42
C VAL A 70 -3.21 -11.49 -12.56
N GLY A 71 -3.56 -11.62 -11.29
CA GLY A 71 -3.56 -10.47 -10.38
C GLY A 71 -2.16 -9.92 -10.14
N CYS A 72 -1.15 -10.77 -9.92
CA CYS A 72 0.24 -10.33 -9.73
C CYS A 72 0.84 -9.71 -11.00
N LEU A 73 0.56 -10.28 -12.18
CA LEU A 73 0.96 -9.69 -13.45
C LEU A 73 0.30 -8.32 -13.65
N ALA A 74 -1.01 -8.20 -13.40
CA ALA A 74 -1.70 -6.92 -13.48
C ALA A 74 -1.08 -5.91 -12.50
N GLN A 75 -0.77 -6.33 -11.26
CA GLN A 75 -0.13 -5.49 -10.25
C GLN A 75 1.19 -4.90 -10.74
N PHE A 76 2.12 -5.74 -11.21
CA PHE A 76 3.47 -5.34 -11.58
C PHE A 76 3.63 -4.88 -13.04
N THR A 77 2.54 -4.82 -13.81
CA THR A 77 2.53 -4.22 -15.16
C THR A 77 1.66 -2.97 -15.20
N VAL A 78 0.38 -3.08 -14.84
CA VAL A 78 -0.58 -1.97 -14.96
C VAL A 78 -0.17 -0.79 -14.06
N MET A 79 0.11 -1.04 -12.77
CA MET A 79 0.36 0.05 -11.85
C MET A 79 1.68 0.78 -12.09
N PRO A 80 2.81 0.10 -12.38
CA PRO A 80 4.04 0.79 -12.78
C PRO A 80 3.89 1.60 -14.06
N LEU A 81 3.24 1.03 -15.09
CA LEU A 81 3.05 1.73 -16.37
C LEU A 81 2.11 2.92 -16.25
N LEU A 82 1.02 2.79 -15.47
CA LEU A 82 0.14 3.93 -15.17
C LEU A 82 0.88 5.03 -14.41
N ALA A 83 1.67 4.65 -13.39
CA ALA A 83 2.51 5.60 -12.66
C ALA A 83 3.43 6.38 -13.61
N PHE A 84 4.18 5.66 -14.43
CA PHE A 84 5.08 6.25 -15.42
C PHE A 84 4.34 7.16 -16.41
N ALA A 85 3.24 6.68 -17.01
CA ALA A 85 2.45 7.46 -17.94
C ALA A 85 1.91 8.77 -17.31
N LEU A 86 1.36 8.68 -16.08
CA LEU A 86 0.86 9.84 -15.37
C LEU A 86 1.97 10.85 -15.05
N THR A 87 3.16 10.39 -14.64
CA THR A 87 4.29 11.32 -14.39
C THR A 87 4.71 12.08 -15.66
N ARG A 88 4.66 11.44 -16.83
CA ARG A 88 4.97 12.06 -18.12
C ARG A 88 3.86 12.99 -18.60
N ILE A 89 2.59 12.57 -18.51
CA ILE A 89 1.41 13.36 -18.91
C ILE A 89 1.35 14.68 -18.12
N PHE A 90 1.51 14.59 -16.80
CA PHE A 90 1.45 15.75 -15.91
C PHE A 90 2.78 16.48 -15.75
N ARG A 91 3.84 16.01 -16.43
CA ARG A 91 5.19 16.61 -16.40
C ARG A 91 5.66 16.88 -14.98
N LEU A 92 5.51 15.88 -14.10
CA LEU A 92 5.90 16.02 -12.71
C LEU A 92 7.41 16.24 -12.61
N GLU A 93 7.81 17.09 -11.65
CA GLU A 93 9.23 17.22 -11.32
C GLU A 93 9.84 15.91 -10.86
N PRO A 94 11.14 15.65 -11.03
CA PRO A 94 11.80 14.37 -10.76
C PRO A 94 11.48 13.81 -9.37
N ALA A 95 11.51 14.65 -8.33
CA ALA A 95 11.25 14.23 -6.96
C ALA A 95 9.83 13.64 -6.76
N LEU A 96 8.81 14.28 -7.33
CA LEU A 96 7.43 13.79 -7.26
C LEU A 96 7.22 12.58 -8.18
N ALA A 97 7.83 12.61 -9.37
CA ALA A 97 7.76 11.50 -10.33
C ALA A 97 8.28 10.19 -9.72
N ILE A 98 9.44 10.22 -9.04
CA ILE A 98 10.00 9.07 -8.32
C ILE A 98 8.99 8.54 -7.30
N GLY A 99 8.37 9.41 -6.51
CA GLY A 99 7.41 9.00 -5.49
C GLY A 99 6.18 8.31 -6.09
N VAL A 100 5.64 8.79 -7.21
CA VAL A 100 4.52 8.17 -7.94
C VAL A 100 4.94 6.81 -8.51
N ILE A 101 6.13 6.72 -9.13
CA ILE A 101 6.68 5.48 -9.67
C ILE A 101 6.90 4.46 -8.55
N LEU A 102 7.45 4.88 -7.41
CA LEU A 102 7.61 4.01 -6.23
C LEU A 102 6.27 3.42 -5.78
N VAL A 103 5.21 4.24 -5.71
CA VAL A 103 3.86 3.74 -5.36
C VAL A 103 3.41 2.70 -6.38
N GLY A 104 3.56 2.97 -7.67
CA GLY A 104 3.15 2.05 -8.73
C GLY A 104 3.94 0.73 -8.76
N CYS A 105 5.22 0.76 -8.40
CA CYS A 105 6.10 -0.42 -8.37
C CYS A 105 6.01 -1.23 -7.07
N CYS A 106 5.30 -0.74 -6.04
CA CYS A 106 5.09 -1.48 -4.79
C CYS A 106 4.08 -2.62 -4.97
N PRO A 107 4.10 -3.64 -4.11
CA PRO A 107 3.08 -4.69 -4.08
C PRO A 107 1.72 -4.16 -3.61
N GLY A 108 0.68 -5.00 -3.66
CA GLY A 108 -0.63 -4.70 -3.09
C GLY A 108 -0.57 -4.34 -1.60
N GLY A 109 -1.45 -3.47 -1.17
CA GLY A 109 -1.51 -3.00 0.22
C GLY A 109 -2.34 -3.94 1.10
N THR A 110 -1.95 -4.14 2.35
CA THR A 110 -2.68 -5.01 3.30
C THR A 110 -4.13 -4.59 3.54
N ALA A 111 -4.46 -3.32 3.35
CA ALA A 111 -5.82 -2.80 3.48
C ALA A 111 -6.77 -3.35 2.39
N SER A 112 -6.25 -3.77 1.22
CA SER A 112 -7.03 -4.35 0.12
C SER A 112 -7.85 -5.56 0.56
N ASN A 113 -7.31 -6.40 1.45
CA ASN A 113 -8.00 -7.59 1.97
C ASN A 113 -9.29 -7.24 2.74
N VAL A 114 -9.23 -6.19 3.56
CA VAL A 114 -10.41 -5.71 4.31
C VAL A 114 -11.44 -5.12 3.34
N ILE A 115 -10.98 -4.33 2.39
CA ILE A 115 -11.86 -3.74 1.36
C ILE A 115 -12.49 -4.82 0.47
N THR A 116 -11.74 -5.85 0.09
CA THR A 116 -12.25 -7.01 -0.67
C THR A 116 -13.32 -7.76 0.10
N TYR A 117 -13.12 -7.98 1.41
CA TYR A 117 -14.14 -8.58 2.27
C TYR A 117 -15.43 -7.75 2.30
N LEU A 118 -15.33 -6.44 2.52
CA LEU A 118 -16.47 -5.53 2.54
C LEU A 118 -17.17 -5.43 1.18
N ALA A 119 -16.43 -5.55 0.09
CA ALA A 119 -16.92 -5.56 -1.28
C ALA A 119 -17.59 -6.89 -1.70
N LYS A 120 -17.66 -7.88 -0.82
CA LYS A 120 -18.08 -9.27 -1.14
C LYS A 120 -17.26 -9.85 -2.31
N GLY A 121 -15.96 -9.54 -2.37
CA GLY A 121 -14.99 -10.12 -3.28
C GLY A 121 -14.45 -11.46 -2.79
N ASP A 122 -13.64 -12.12 -3.62
CA ASP A 122 -12.93 -13.36 -3.26
C ASP A 122 -11.74 -13.01 -2.32
N LEU A 123 -12.00 -13.06 -1.00
CA LEU A 123 -11.02 -12.73 0.02
C LEU A 123 -9.79 -13.64 -0.05
N ALA A 124 -9.99 -14.93 -0.32
CA ALA A 124 -8.88 -15.88 -0.39
C ALA A 124 -7.93 -15.54 -1.55
N LEU A 125 -8.49 -15.16 -2.71
CA LEU A 125 -7.70 -14.68 -3.84
C LEU A 125 -6.95 -13.38 -3.49
N SER A 126 -7.61 -12.40 -2.87
CA SER A 126 -6.98 -11.14 -2.46
C SER A 126 -5.78 -11.38 -1.53
N VAL A 127 -5.96 -12.18 -0.46
CA VAL A 127 -4.86 -12.50 0.47
C VAL A 127 -3.72 -13.24 -0.25
N GLY A 128 -4.04 -14.20 -1.14
CA GLY A 128 -3.05 -14.89 -1.95
C GLY A 128 -2.25 -13.96 -2.85
N MET A 129 -2.91 -13.01 -3.52
CA MET A 129 -2.27 -11.99 -4.36
C MET A 129 -1.37 -11.07 -3.53
N THR A 130 -1.87 -10.54 -2.40
CA THR A 130 -1.06 -9.71 -1.49
C THR A 130 0.19 -10.47 -1.02
N ALA A 131 0.04 -11.73 -0.60
CA ALA A 131 1.16 -12.53 -0.13
C ALA A 131 2.22 -12.75 -1.24
N VAL A 132 1.78 -13.16 -2.43
CA VAL A 132 2.70 -13.43 -3.55
C VAL A 132 3.35 -12.14 -4.04
N SER A 133 2.58 -11.06 -4.23
CA SER A 133 3.16 -9.78 -4.67
C SER A 133 4.15 -9.22 -3.65
N THR A 134 3.88 -9.36 -2.35
CA THR A 134 4.81 -8.95 -1.29
C THR A 134 6.10 -9.79 -1.29
N LEU A 135 6.02 -11.10 -1.54
CA LEU A 135 7.20 -11.95 -1.67
C LEU A 135 8.04 -11.65 -2.91
N LEU A 136 7.41 -11.22 -4.00
CA LEU A 136 8.09 -10.82 -5.24
C LEU A 136 8.66 -9.38 -5.15
N ALA A 137 8.15 -8.55 -4.28
CA ALA A 137 8.52 -7.14 -4.16
C ALA A 137 10.03 -6.88 -3.98
N PRO A 138 10.82 -7.66 -3.20
CA PRO A 138 12.25 -7.42 -3.06
C PRO A 138 13.01 -7.40 -4.39
N VAL A 139 12.53 -8.15 -5.38
CA VAL A 139 13.14 -8.22 -6.71
C VAL A 139 12.43 -7.29 -7.69
N LEU A 140 11.11 -7.40 -7.80
CA LEU A 140 10.36 -6.68 -8.84
C LEU A 140 10.28 -5.18 -8.59
N THR A 141 10.09 -4.74 -7.34
CA THR A 141 9.98 -3.30 -7.04
C THR A 141 11.25 -2.53 -7.42
N PRO A 142 12.47 -2.92 -6.97
CA PRO A 142 13.68 -2.20 -7.35
C PRO A 142 13.97 -2.23 -8.85
N LEU A 143 13.74 -3.37 -9.51
CA LEU A 143 13.96 -3.50 -10.95
C LEU A 143 13.02 -2.61 -11.76
N LEU A 144 11.73 -2.55 -11.38
CA LEU A 144 10.76 -1.69 -12.05
C LEU A 144 11.03 -0.22 -11.80
N VAL A 145 11.44 0.16 -10.59
CA VAL A 145 11.85 1.54 -10.28
C VAL A 145 13.08 1.92 -11.11
N TRP A 146 14.08 1.05 -11.18
CA TRP A 146 15.26 1.28 -12.02
C TRP A 146 14.90 1.43 -13.50
N LEU A 147 14.03 0.56 -14.01
CA LEU A 147 13.60 0.61 -15.41
C LEU A 147 12.84 1.90 -15.75
N LEU A 148 12.00 2.39 -14.86
CA LEU A 148 11.08 3.51 -15.13
C LEU A 148 11.62 4.88 -14.68
N ALA A 149 12.49 4.92 -13.68
CA ALA A 149 13.06 6.15 -13.12
C ALA A 149 14.58 6.26 -13.28
N GLY A 150 15.30 5.18 -13.63
CA GLY A 150 16.76 5.13 -13.65
C GLY A 150 17.44 6.08 -14.64
N GLU A 151 16.73 6.53 -15.68
CA GLU A 151 17.24 7.57 -16.57
C GLU A 151 17.23 8.97 -15.91
N THR A 152 16.40 9.17 -14.92
CA THR A 152 16.18 10.49 -14.29
C THR A 152 16.93 10.61 -12.96
N VAL A 153 17.11 9.47 -12.27
CA VAL A 153 17.74 9.43 -10.95
C VAL A 153 18.55 8.14 -10.80
N ASP A 154 19.58 8.21 -9.97
CA ASP A 154 20.35 7.03 -9.60
C ASP A 154 19.53 6.13 -8.67
N VAL A 155 19.41 4.84 -9.03
CA VAL A 155 18.61 3.84 -8.32
C VAL A 155 19.50 2.71 -7.83
N ASP A 156 19.73 2.66 -6.53
CA ASP A 156 20.42 1.56 -5.87
C ASP A 156 19.51 0.33 -5.76
N VAL A 157 19.48 -0.48 -6.81
CA VAL A 157 18.65 -1.70 -6.90
C VAL A 157 18.96 -2.67 -5.78
N VAL A 158 20.25 -2.89 -5.47
CA VAL A 158 20.66 -3.85 -4.44
C VAL A 158 20.32 -3.34 -3.04
N GLY A 159 20.60 -2.08 -2.75
CA GLY A 159 20.23 -1.46 -1.48
C GLY A 159 18.70 -1.48 -1.26
N MET A 160 17.90 -1.20 -2.31
CA MET A 160 16.44 -1.29 -2.23
C MET A 160 15.96 -2.73 -1.99
N LEU A 161 16.54 -3.72 -2.67
CA LEU A 161 16.24 -5.14 -2.46
C LEU A 161 16.47 -5.52 -0.99
N LEU A 162 17.68 -5.21 -0.47
CA LEU A 162 18.03 -5.48 0.94
C LEU A 162 17.07 -4.76 1.91
N SER A 163 16.75 -3.51 1.64
CA SER A 163 15.83 -2.75 2.48
C SER A 163 14.44 -3.39 2.53
N ILE A 164 13.90 -3.87 1.41
CA ILE A 164 12.61 -4.55 1.39
C ILE A 164 12.68 -5.89 2.15
N LEU A 165 13.77 -6.63 2.03
CA LEU A 165 13.98 -7.84 2.84
C LEU A 165 13.96 -7.55 4.34
N TRP A 166 14.64 -6.49 4.79
CA TRP A 166 14.71 -6.12 6.20
C TRP A 166 13.42 -5.49 6.74
N VAL A 167 12.76 -4.61 5.97
CA VAL A 167 11.62 -3.82 6.47
C VAL A 167 10.27 -4.51 6.22
N VAL A 168 10.22 -5.44 5.25
CA VAL A 168 8.98 -6.14 4.88
C VAL A 168 9.08 -7.64 5.18
N ILE A 169 10.00 -8.33 4.54
CA ILE A 169 10.04 -9.80 4.59
C ILE A 169 10.39 -10.31 5.98
N LEU A 170 11.43 -9.76 6.61
CA LEU A 170 11.85 -10.18 7.94
C LEU A 170 10.75 -9.98 9.00
N PRO A 171 10.06 -8.82 9.12
CA PRO A 171 8.95 -8.68 10.06
C PRO A 171 7.80 -9.65 9.80
N ILE A 172 7.44 -9.91 8.52
CA ILE A 172 6.41 -10.90 8.18
C ILE A 172 6.85 -12.29 8.64
N ALA A 173 8.09 -12.70 8.35
CA ALA A 173 8.63 -13.99 8.77
C ALA A 173 8.64 -14.14 10.30
N LEU A 174 9.05 -13.10 11.03
CA LEU A 174 8.99 -13.07 12.50
C LEU A 174 7.54 -13.18 13.00
N GLY A 175 6.58 -12.50 12.37
CA GLY A 175 5.16 -12.64 12.70
C GLY A 175 4.65 -14.06 12.53
N LEU A 176 4.99 -14.71 11.41
CA LEU A 176 4.65 -16.12 11.15
C LEU A 176 5.28 -17.07 12.19
N LEU A 177 6.55 -16.84 12.55
CA LEU A 177 7.24 -17.62 13.57
C LEU A 177 6.57 -17.47 14.95
N VAL A 178 6.28 -16.22 15.36
CA VAL A 178 5.57 -15.95 16.61
C VAL A 178 4.21 -16.66 16.63
N LYS A 179 3.46 -16.60 15.54
CA LYS A 179 2.18 -17.29 15.41
C LYS A 179 2.32 -18.81 15.54
N ARG A 180 3.38 -19.39 14.96
CA ARG A 180 3.63 -20.83 15.03
C ARG A 180 3.94 -21.30 16.46
N PHE A 181 4.75 -20.52 17.20
CA PHE A 181 5.18 -20.93 18.55
C PHE A 181 4.19 -20.51 19.64
N TRP A 182 3.45 -19.40 19.44
CA TRP A 182 2.46 -18.87 20.40
C TRP A 182 1.09 -18.62 19.75
N PRO A 183 0.41 -19.64 19.20
CA PRO A 183 -0.84 -19.46 18.46
C PRO A 183 -1.96 -18.84 19.30
N ARG A 184 -2.10 -19.26 20.59
CA ARG A 184 -3.14 -18.73 21.49
C ARG A 184 -2.98 -17.24 21.77
N THR A 185 -1.73 -16.80 22.04
CA THR A 185 -1.42 -15.39 22.29
C THR A 185 -1.65 -14.55 21.03
N THR A 186 -1.25 -15.09 19.87
CA THR A 186 -1.45 -14.43 18.58
C THR A 186 -2.94 -14.28 18.25
N GLU A 187 -3.76 -15.28 18.52
CA GLU A 187 -5.20 -15.22 18.30
C GLU A 187 -5.85 -14.14 19.17
N GLN A 188 -5.43 -14.01 20.44
CA GLN A 188 -5.88 -12.94 21.31
C GLN A 188 -5.43 -11.55 20.84
N ALA A 189 -4.19 -11.45 20.34
CA ALA A 189 -3.62 -10.21 19.80
C ALA A 189 -4.24 -9.79 18.45
N SER A 190 -4.75 -10.75 17.66
CA SER A 190 -5.28 -10.50 16.31
C SER A 190 -6.38 -9.44 16.27
N ALA A 191 -7.18 -9.33 17.32
CA ALA A 191 -8.21 -8.30 17.45
C ALA A 191 -7.68 -6.86 17.57
N TYR A 192 -6.39 -6.69 17.91
CA TYR A 192 -5.74 -5.40 18.10
C TYR A 192 -4.88 -4.98 16.89
N LEU A 193 -4.47 -5.94 16.04
CA LEU A 193 -3.57 -5.71 14.91
C LEU A 193 -4.12 -4.69 13.89
N PRO A 194 -5.40 -4.71 13.48
CA PRO A 194 -5.91 -3.70 12.56
C PRO A 194 -5.84 -2.28 13.14
N ALA A 195 -6.11 -2.12 14.44
CA ALA A 195 -6.00 -0.82 15.09
C ALA A 195 -4.55 -0.34 15.19
N SER A 196 -3.59 -1.22 15.53
CA SER A 196 -2.17 -0.86 15.57
C SER A 196 -1.64 -0.48 14.19
N SER A 197 -2.05 -1.20 13.14
CA SER A 197 -1.71 -0.84 11.76
C SER A 197 -2.30 0.52 11.34
N THR A 198 -3.56 0.78 11.70
CA THR A 198 -4.21 2.09 11.44
C THR A 198 -3.42 3.21 12.12
N LEU A 199 -3.06 3.07 13.39
CA LEU A 199 -2.29 4.08 14.12
C LEU A 199 -0.89 4.28 13.51
N ALA A 200 -0.21 3.20 13.12
CA ALA A 200 1.07 3.30 12.46
C ALA A 200 0.97 4.04 11.12
N ILE A 201 -0.07 3.78 10.31
CA ILE A 201 -0.33 4.50 9.06
C ILE A 201 -0.61 5.98 9.34
N CYS A 202 -1.44 6.30 10.34
CA CYS A 202 -1.70 7.69 10.74
C CYS A 202 -0.40 8.41 11.10
N LEU A 203 0.49 7.78 11.86
CA LEU A 203 1.79 8.35 12.22
C LEU A 203 2.71 8.53 11.00
N ILE A 204 2.76 7.58 10.07
CA ILE A 204 3.53 7.73 8.83
C ILE A 204 3.01 8.93 8.03
N VAL A 205 1.69 9.06 7.87
CA VAL A 205 1.07 10.19 7.16
C VAL A 205 1.37 11.52 7.86
N LEU A 206 1.23 11.58 9.18
CA LEU A 206 1.60 12.76 9.98
C LEU A 206 3.04 13.19 9.73
N ILE A 207 3.99 12.25 9.81
CA ILE A 207 5.43 12.53 9.62
C ILE A 207 5.70 13.08 8.22
N VAL A 208 5.19 12.39 7.19
CA VAL A 208 5.49 12.75 5.80
C VAL A 208 4.83 14.09 5.42
N ILE A 209 3.57 14.28 5.77
CA ILE A 209 2.84 15.50 5.41
C ILE A 209 3.37 16.70 6.17
N ALA A 210 3.64 16.59 7.47
CA ALA A 210 4.19 17.70 8.26
C ALA A 210 5.57 18.13 7.76
N ALA A 211 6.43 17.17 7.39
CA ALA A 211 7.77 17.47 6.86
C ALA A 211 7.73 18.21 5.50
N ASN A 212 6.63 18.12 4.75
CA ASN A 212 6.49 18.69 3.41
C ASN A 212 5.31 19.67 3.27
N ALA A 213 4.72 20.15 4.38
CA ALA A 213 3.46 20.88 4.39
C ALA A 213 3.48 22.12 3.48
N HIS A 214 4.52 22.97 3.56
CA HIS A 214 4.64 24.18 2.72
C HIS A 214 4.64 23.84 1.23
N LYS A 215 5.44 22.87 0.82
CA LYS A 215 5.53 22.46 -0.59
C LYS A 215 4.26 21.78 -1.10
N LEU A 216 3.54 21.13 -0.21
CA LEU A 216 2.25 20.49 -0.51
C LEU A 216 1.16 21.53 -0.75
N LEU A 217 1.21 22.67 -0.07
CA LEU A 217 0.27 23.77 -0.27
C LEU A 217 0.54 24.51 -1.60
N ASP A 218 1.80 24.62 -2.02
CA ASP A 218 2.19 25.32 -3.24
C ASP A 218 1.93 24.52 -4.54
N GLY A 219 2.00 23.18 -4.49
CA GLY A 219 1.87 22.32 -5.69
C GLY A 219 1.19 20.98 -5.48
N GLY A 220 0.66 20.70 -4.28
CA GLY A 220 0.13 19.37 -3.93
C GLY A 220 -1.13 18.94 -4.66
N LEU A 221 -1.89 19.88 -5.24
CA LEU A 221 -3.15 19.56 -5.93
C LEU A 221 -2.90 18.67 -7.17
N ILE A 222 -1.86 18.92 -7.93
CA ILE A 222 -1.51 18.12 -9.11
C ILE A 222 -1.09 16.70 -8.70
N VAL A 223 -0.34 16.58 -7.61
CA VAL A 223 0.08 15.27 -7.09
C VAL A 223 -1.12 14.49 -6.55
N LEU A 224 -2.04 15.17 -5.86
CA LEU A 224 -3.28 14.54 -5.39
C LEU A 224 -4.11 14.05 -6.58
N LEU A 225 -4.26 14.85 -7.64
CA LEU A 225 -4.95 14.44 -8.86
C LEU A 225 -4.30 13.21 -9.50
N VAL A 226 -2.97 13.18 -9.61
CA VAL A 226 -2.23 12.03 -10.13
C VAL A 226 -2.44 10.80 -9.28
N VAL A 227 -2.40 10.92 -7.96
CA VAL A 227 -2.67 9.82 -7.01
C VAL A 227 -4.10 9.29 -7.15
N VAL A 228 -5.07 10.18 -7.27
CA VAL A 228 -6.49 9.84 -7.52
C VAL A 228 -6.64 9.06 -8.83
N LEU A 229 -6.08 9.59 -9.92
CA LEU A 229 -6.14 8.94 -11.22
C LEU A 229 -5.43 7.58 -11.22
N HIS A 230 -4.25 7.49 -10.61
CA HIS A 230 -3.48 6.25 -10.49
C HIS A 230 -4.29 5.15 -9.79
N ASN A 231 -4.92 5.47 -8.66
CA ASN A 231 -5.76 4.53 -7.92
C ASN A 231 -7.04 4.16 -8.71
N VAL A 232 -7.78 5.15 -9.25
CA VAL A 232 -9.04 4.90 -9.96
C VAL A 232 -8.80 4.13 -11.25
N CYS A 233 -7.77 4.47 -12.03
CA CYS A 233 -7.40 3.73 -13.22
C CYS A 233 -6.94 2.30 -12.88
N GLY A 234 -6.20 2.12 -11.78
CA GLY A 234 -5.79 0.79 -11.30
C GLY A 234 -6.99 -0.08 -10.91
N LEU A 235 -7.95 0.48 -10.15
CA LEU A 235 -9.21 -0.20 -9.82
C LEU A 235 -9.98 -0.60 -11.09
N GLY A 236 -10.10 0.32 -12.04
CA GLY A 236 -10.79 0.11 -13.31
C GLY A 236 -10.11 -0.95 -14.17
N ALA A 237 -8.79 -0.84 -14.33
CA ALA A 237 -8.00 -1.79 -15.12
C ALA A 237 -8.04 -3.21 -14.53
N GLY A 238 -7.90 -3.35 -13.20
CA GLY A 238 -8.02 -4.65 -12.54
C GLY A 238 -9.40 -5.28 -12.73
N TYR A 239 -10.48 -4.48 -12.66
CA TYR A 239 -11.84 -4.96 -12.93
C TYR A 239 -12.01 -5.36 -14.40
N LEU A 240 -11.50 -4.57 -15.33
CA LEU A 240 -11.55 -4.83 -16.76
C LEU A 240 -10.81 -6.11 -17.14
N ILE A 241 -9.59 -6.31 -16.62
CA ILE A 241 -8.80 -7.54 -16.82
C ILE A 241 -9.60 -8.76 -16.36
N GLY A 242 -10.17 -8.72 -15.15
CA GLY A 242 -10.99 -9.81 -14.64
C GLY A 242 -12.25 -10.05 -15.49
N THR A 243 -12.81 -9.00 -16.12
CA THR A 243 -13.95 -9.11 -17.02
C THR A 243 -13.57 -9.71 -18.34
N LEU A 244 -12.50 -9.27 -18.97
CA LEU A 244 -11.96 -9.81 -20.23
C LEU A 244 -11.58 -11.29 -20.13
N LEU A 245 -11.09 -11.70 -18.96
CA LEU A 245 -10.76 -13.11 -18.66
C LEU A 245 -11.98 -13.92 -18.18
N HIS A 246 -13.19 -13.38 -18.25
CA HIS A 246 -14.45 -14.04 -17.89
C HIS A 246 -14.44 -14.60 -16.45
N LEU A 247 -13.73 -13.96 -15.51
CA LEU A 247 -13.70 -14.37 -14.12
C LEU A 247 -15.04 -14.09 -13.43
N THR A 248 -15.32 -14.81 -12.35
CA THR A 248 -16.52 -14.58 -11.54
C THR A 248 -16.56 -13.17 -10.94
N PRO A 249 -17.73 -12.59 -10.68
CA PRO A 249 -17.83 -11.25 -10.10
C PRO A 249 -17.01 -11.05 -8.83
N ALA A 250 -16.96 -12.06 -7.94
CA ALA A 250 -16.17 -12.01 -6.71
C ALA A 250 -14.66 -11.88 -6.99
N LYS A 251 -14.14 -12.63 -7.98
CA LYS A 251 -12.73 -12.55 -8.40
C LYS A 251 -12.40 -11.22 -9.08
N ARG A 252 -13.31 -10.69 -9.94
CA ARG A 252 -13.14 -9.37 -10.58
C ARG A 252 -12.98 -8.27 -9.52
N ARG A 253 -13.82 -8.30 -8.47
CA ARG A 253 -13.74 -7.36 -7.35
C ARG A 253 -12.42 -7.48 -6.60
N ALA A 254 -11.97 -8.71 -6.31
CA ALA A 254 -10.70 -8.94 -5.65
C ALA A 254 -9.51 -8.40 -6.45
N ILE A 255 -9.43 -8.71 -7.75
CA ILE A 255 -8.35 -8.23 -8.63
C ILE A 255 -8.40 -6.71 -8.78
N SER A 256 -9.59 -6.13 -8.96
CA SER A 256 -9.77 -4.67 -9.03
C SER A 256 -9.21 -3.97 -7.79
N ILE A 257 -9.61 -4.43 -6.62
CA ILE A 257 -9.21 -3.82 -5.34
C ILE A 257 -7.72 -4.01 -5.09
N GLU A 258 -7.19 -5.22 -5.34
CA GLU A 258 -5.79 -5.52 -5.10
C GLU A 258 -4.87 -4.68 -6.01
N VAL A 259 -5.17 -4.59 -7.31
CA VAL A 259 -4.40 -3.78 -8.27
C VAL A 259 -4.51 -2.29 -7.94
N GLY A 260 -5.70 -1.81 -7.57
CA GLY A 260 -5.90 -0.39 -7.26
C GLY A 260 -5.30 0.05 -5.93
N MET A 261 -5.08 -0.84 -4.96
CA MET A 261 -4.63 -0.49 -3.61
C MET A 261 -3.19 -0.90 -3.35
N GLN A 262 -2.29 0.07 -3.31
CA GLN A 262 -0.85 -0.14 -3.21
C GLN A 262 -0.34 -0.15 -1.76
N ASN A 263 0.81 -0.78 -1.52
CA ASN A 263 1.56 -0.65 -0.27
C ASN A 263 2.27 0.71 -0.22
N SER A 264 1.50 1.75 0.01
CA SER A 264 1.95 3.14 0.08
C SER A 264 2.91 3.42 1.26
N GLY A 265 2.83 2.62 2.32
CA GLY A 265 3.79 2.66 3.43
C GLY A 265 5.19 2.23 2.99
N LEU A 266 5.29 1.17 2.19
CA LEU A 266 6.55 0.73 1.59
C LEU A 266 7.10 1.79 0.64
N ALA A 267 6.26 2.39 -0.21
CA ALA A 267 6.68 3.46 -1.10
C ALA A 267 7.29 4.65 -0.34
N SER A 268 6.63 5.10 0.74
CA SER A 268 7.16 6.17 1.60
C SER A 268 8.46 5.78 2.32
N SER A 269 8.59 4.52 2.75
CA SER A 269 9.79 3.98 3.36
C SER A 269 10.97 3.98 2.38
N LEU A 270 10.78 3.44 1.18
CA LEU A 270 11.80 3.41 0.13
C LEU A 270 12.22 4.82 -0.31
N ALA A 271 11.26 5.74 -0.46
CA ALA A 271 11.54 7.14 -0.73
C ALA A 271 12.44 7.75 0.34
N THR A 272 12.16 7.49 1.61
CA THR A 272 12.95 8.02 2.74
C THR A 272 14.37 7.43 2.80
N LEU A 273 14.52 6.13 2.47
CA LEU A 273 15.80 5.42 2.59
C LEU A 273 16.73 5.68 1.39
N HIS A 274 16.19 5.65 0.18
CA HIS A 274 16.99 5.60 -1.04
C HIS A 274 16.96 6.90 -1.84
N PHE A 275 16.00 7.79 -1.55
CA PHE A 275 15.85 9.05 -2.28
C PHE A 275 15.87 10.26 -1.34
N ALA A 276 16.77 10.25 -0.35
CA ALA A 276 16.91 11.34 0.62
C ALA A 276 17.26 12.69 -0.02
N ALA A 277 17.92 12.70 -1.18
CA ALA A 277 18.16 13.90 -1.97
C ALA A 277 16.87 14.50 -2.58
N TYR A 278 15.78 13.72 -2.61
CA TYR A 278 14.47 14.07 -3.18
C TYR A 278 13.36 13.99 -2.12
N PRO A 279 13.31 14.88 -1.13
CA PRO A 279 12.38 14.76 0.01
C PRO A 279 10.91 14.66 -0.40
N LEU A 280 10.54 15.29 -1.52
CA LEU A 280 9.17 15.26 -2.05
C LEU A 280 8.75 13.87 -2.56
N ALA A 281 9.68 12.94 -2.78
CA ALA A 281 9.37 11.58 -3.21
C ALA A 281 8.52 10.80 -2.18
N THR A 282 8.48 11.24 -0.92
CA THR A 282 7.63 10.64 0.12
C THR A 282 6.17 11.03 0.01
N ILE A 283 5.86 12.18 -0.63
CA ILE A 283 4.51 12.77 -0.69
C ILE A 283 3.50 11.86 -1.40
N PRO A 284 3.76 11.33 -2.61
CA PRO A 284 2.79 10.48 -3.30
C PRO A 284 2.36 9.26 -2.49
N GLY A 285 3.29 8.62 -1.76
CA GLY A 285 2.97 7.50 -0.88
C GLY A 285 2.04 7.90 0.27
N ALA A 286 2.27 9.04 0.91
CA ALA A 286 1.41 9.53 1.99
C ALA A 286 0.02 9.91 1.48
N LEU A 287 -0.07 10.65 0.36
CA LEU A 287 -1.36 11.00 -0.26
C LEU A 287 -2.11 9.75 -0.72
N PHE A 288 -1.40 8.76 -1.26
CA PHE A 288 -2.00 7.49 -1.65
C PHE A 288 -2.56 6.74 -0.44
N SER A 289 -1.87 6.76 0.71
CA SER A 289 -2.36 6.18 1.96
C SER A 289 -3.71 6.80 2.39
N VAL A 290 -3.87 8.12 2.22
CA VAL A 290 -5.13 8.81 2.51
C VAL A 290 -6.21 8.40 1.50
N TRP A 291 -5.89 8.56 0.21
CA TRP A 291 -6.87 8.42 -0.86
C TRP A 291 -7.38 6.99 -1.02
N HIS A 292 -6.49 5.98 -1.05
CA HIS A 292 -6.91 4.59 -1.29
C HIS A 292 -7.83 4.03 -0.19
N ASN A 293 -7.76 4.55 1.03
CA ASN A 293 -8.68 4.18 2.10
C ASN A 293 -10.07 4.78 1.89
N ILE A 294 -10.15 6.00 1.37
CA ILE A 294 -11.41 6.67 1.03
C ILE A 294 -12.05 5.99 -0.18
N SER A 295 -11.30 5.87 -1.28
CA SER A 295 -11.77 5.24 -2.52
C SER A 295 -12.14 3.77 -2.31
N GLY A 296 -11.36 3.04 -1.51
CA GLY A 296 -11.63 1.65 -1.15
C GLY A 296 -12.97 1.49 -0.43
N ALA A 297 -13.28 2.36 0.54
CA ALA A 297 -14.58 2.34 1.23
C ALA A 297 -15.73 2.64 0.26
N ILE A 298 -15.56 3.58 -0.67
CA ILE A 298 -16.55 3.90 -1.71
C ILE A 298 -16.76 2.69 -2.64
N VAL A 299 -15.66 2.10 -3.13
CA VAL A 299 -15.71 0.94 -4.04
C VAL A 299 -16.31 -0.28 -3.35
N ALA A 300 -15.98 -0.54 -2.07
CA ALA A 300 -16.59 -1.61 -1.31
C ALA A 300 -18.12 -1.46 -1.24
N LYS A 301 -18.60 -0.24 -0.99
CA LYS A 301 -20.04 0.04 -0.95
C LYS A 301 -20.71 -0.14 -2.32
N LEU A 302 -20.04 0.30 -3.39
CA LEU A 302 -20.57 0.13 -4.76
C LEU A 302 -20.64 -1.35 -5.17
N TYR A 303 -19.57 -2.11 -4.90
CA TYR A 303 -19.51 -3.53 -5.24
C TYR A 303 -20.45 -4.39 -4.40
N SER A 304 -20.61 -4.08 -3.10
CA SER A 304 -21.50 -4.85 -2.21
C SER A 304 -22.98 -4.69 -2.54
N ARG A 305 -23.39 -3.58 -3.18
CA ARG A 305 -24.78 -3.35 -3.61
C ARG A 305 -25.18 -4.20 -4.83
N ASN A 306 -24.19 -4.56 -5.65
CA ASN A 306 -24.36 -5.32 -6.89
C ASN A 306 -23.95 -6.80 -6.72
N ALA A 307 -23.98 -7.31 -5.50
CA ALA A 307 -23.48 -8.65 -5.16
C ALA A 307 -24.59 -9.62 -4.75
#